data_1a9774f9eb3bee7d30fd7ce3c6b25678
#
_entry.id   1a9774f9eb3bee7d30fd7ce3c6b25678
#
_cell.length_a   1.000
_cell.length_b   1.000
_cell.length_c   1.000
_cell.angle_alpha   90.00
_cell.angle_beta   90.00
_cell.angle_gamma   90.00
#
_symmetry.space_group_name_H-M   'P 1'
#
loop_
_entity.id
_entity.type
_entity.pdbx_description
1 polymer ?
#
loop_
_entity_poly.entity_id
_entity_poly.type
_entity_poly.pdbx_seq_one_letter_code
_entity_poly.pdbx_strand_id
1 'polypeptide(L)'
;MTTPLQALGASFNDVTRRLGLHTTSRPQLLPSHNQRQSFTGFEDILESYLPPDRVNDIKRAYFYAEQAHYGQARRTGEPYVTHPLAVATVLARMHMDHESIMAALLHDVIEDTGVTKEDIRTQFGEEVADLVDGVSKLCLLYTSD
;
A
#
# COMPACT_ATOMS: atom_id res chain seq x y z
N MET A 1 2.92 -21.91 -14.37
CA MET A 1 2.52 -20.51 -14.25
C MET A 1 1.93 -20.27 -12.88
N THR A 2 2.61 -19.53 -12.06
CA THR A 2 2.07 -19.13 -10.76
C THR A 2 1.00 -18.07 -10.98
N THR A 3 -0.18 -18.29 -10.38
CA THR A 3 -1.23 -17.28 -10.41
C THR A 3 -0.77 -16.02 -9.67
N PRO A 4 -1.26 -14.80 -10.02
CA PRO A 4 -0.90 -13.58 -9.30
C PRO A 4 -1.14 -13.67 -7.79
N LEU A 5 -2.11 -14.46 -7.36
CA LEU A 5 -2.41 -14.72 -5.95
C LEU A 5 -1.31 -15.52 -5.26
N GLN A 6 -0.69 -16.47 -5.94
CA GLN A 6 0.42 -17.26 -5.39
C GLN A 6 1.70 -16.45 -5.32
N ALA A 7 1.95 -15.59 -6.32
CA ALA A 7 3.04 -14.63 -6.29
C ALA A 7 2.86 -13.60 -5.16
N LEU A 8 1.64 -13.13 -4.93
CA LEU A 8 1.28 -12.27 -3.81
C LEU A 8 1.47 -12.97 -2.47
N GLY A 9 1.12 -14.26 -2.37
CA GLY A 9 1.28 -15.05 -1.15
C GLY A 9 2.74 -15.25 -0.76
N ALA A 10 3.61 -15.57 -1.72
CA ALA A 10 5.05 -15.69 -1.50
C ALA A 10 5.69 -14.36 -1.11
N SER A 11 5.33 -13.29 -1.82
CA SER A 11 5.78 -11.93 -1.56
C SER A 11 5.31 -11.45 -0.18
N PHE A 12 4.10 -11.80 0.19
CA PHE A 12 3.48 -11.48 1.47
C PHE A 12 4.21 -12.12 2.65
N ASN A 13 4.53 -13.41 2.56
CA ASN A 13 5.29 -14.12 3.60
C ASN A 13 6.70 -13.57 3.75
N ASP A 14 7.33 -13.15 2.66
CA ASP A 14 8.65 -12.53 2.66
C ASP A 14 8.61 -11.16 3.35
N VAL A 15 7.59 -10.37 3.06
CA VAL A 15 7.37 -9.06 3.68
C VAL A 15 7.15 -9.20 5.18
N THR A 16 6.26 -10.10 5.60
CA THR A 16 5.97 -10.29 7.03
C THR A 16 7.21 -10.79 7.78
N ARG A 17 8.03 -11.61 7.15
CA ARG A 17 9.28 -12.08 7.72
C ARG A 17 10.28 -10.93 7.90
N ARG A 18 10.44 -10.08 6.89
CA ARG A 18 11.34 -8.92 6.93
C ARG A 18 10.91 -7.86 7.92
N LEU A 19 9.61 -7.70 8.11
CA LEU A 19 9.05 -6.76 9.07
C LEU A 19 9.08 -7.27 10.51
N GLY A 20 9.56 -8.50 10.74
CA GLY A 20 9.54 -9.11 12.06
C GLY A 20 8.11 -9.41 12.55
N LEU A 21 7.15 -9.39 11.65
CA LEU A 21 5.77 -9.73 11.96
C LEU A 21 5.66 -11.25 12.04
N HIS A 22 5.39 -11.76 13.22
CA HIS A 22 5.22 -13.18 13.41
C HIS A 22 3.97 -13.66 12.69
N THR A 23 4.14 -14.66 11.83
CA THR A 23 3.06 -15.29 11.07
C THR A 23 2.18 -16.21 11.91
N THR A 24 2.38 -16.25 13.22
CA THR A 24 1.55 -17.07 14.09
C THR A 24 0.12 -16.52 14.14
N SER A 25 -0.75 -17.22 13.45
CA SER A 25 -2.21 -17.29 13.64
C SER A 25 -2.85 -16.08 14.36
N ARG A 26 -2.69 -14.89 13.81
CA ARG A 26 -3.57 -13.78 14.20
C ARG A 26 -4.91 -13.97 13.50
N PRO A 27 -6.02 -13.79 14.22
CA PRO A 27 -7.29 -13.72 13.55
C PRO A 27 -7.19 -12.62 12.49
N GLN A 28 -7.35 -12.99 11.24
CA GLN A 28 -7.51 -12.00 10.18
C GLN A 28 -8.74 -11.19 10.56
N LEU A 29 -8.50 -9.98 11.05
CA LEU A 29 -9.58 -9.03 11.20
C LEU A 29 -10.11 -8.79 9.80
N LEU A 30 -11.28 -9.34 9.52
CA LEU A 30 -11.97 -9.04 8.28
C LEU A 30 -12.10 -7.52 8.19
N PRO A 31 -11.73 -6.93 7.06
CA PRO A 31 -11.86 -5.48 6.91
C PRO A 31 -13.29 -5.05 7.21
N SER A 32 -13.45 -3.92 7.87
CA SER A 32 -14.76 -3.39 8.17
C SER A 32 -15.57 -3.21 6.88
N HIS A 33 -16.88 -3.20 7.00
CA HIS A 33 -17.78 -3.01 5.86
C HIS A 33 -17.38 -1.75 5.06
N ASN A 34 -17.08 -0.67 5.76
CA ASN A 34 -16.65 0.59 5.13
C ASN A 34 -15.31 0.45 4.37
N GLN A 35 -14.36 -0.30 4.91
CA GLN A 35 -13.09 -0.54 4.23
C GLN A 35 -13.27 -1.32 2.93
N ARG A 36 -14.12 -2.34 2.95
CA ARG A 36 -14.43 -3.12 1.75
C ARG A 36 -15.09 -2.28 0.67
N GLN A 37 -16.04 -1.44 1.05
CA GLN A 37 -16.71 -0.53 0.10
C GLN A 37 -15.74 0.49 -0.48
N SER A 38 -14.87 1.07 0.34
CA SER A 38 -13.87 2.03 -0.10
C SER A 38 -12.88 1.39 -1.08
N PHE A 39 -12.43 0.17 -0.78
CA PHE A 39 -11.51 -0.55 -1.64
C PHE A 39 -12.18 -0.95 -2.97
N THR A 40 -13.41 -1.44 -2.92
CA THR A 40 -14.17 -1.82 -4.13
C THR A 40 -14.38 -0.60 -5.05
N GLY A 41 -14.73 0.54 -4.48
CA GLY A 41 -14.87 1.78 -5.25
C GLY A 41 -13.56 2.22 -5.89
N PHE A 42 -12.46 2.12 -5.18
CA PHE A 42 -11.12 2.40 -5.69
C PHE A 42 -10.75 1.45 -6.85
N GLU A 43 -10.97 0.16 -6.66
CA GLU A 43 -10.71 -0.86 -7.68
C GLU A 43 -11.50 -0.60 -8.96
N ASP A 44 -12.79 -0.27 -8.83
CA ASP A 44 -13.65 0.05 -9.97
C ASP A 44 -13.11 1.24 -10.78
N ILE A 45 -12.62 2.28 -10.11
CA ILE A 45 -12.01 3.43 -10.77
C ILE A 45 -10.77 3.00 -11.55
N LEU A 46 -9.88 2.21 -10.94
CA LEU A 46 -8.66 1.72 -11.58
C LEU A 46 -8.97 0.89 -12.83
N GLU A 47 -9.93 -0.02 -12.73
CA GLU A 47 -10.33 -0.89 -13.83
C GLU A 47 -10.91 -0.10 -15.01
N SER A 48 -11.42 1.09 -14.76
CA SER A 48 -12.00 1.94 -15.81
C SER A 48 -10.96 2.52 -16.77
N TYR A 49 -9.68 2.60 -16.38
CA TYR A 49 -8.66 3.23 -17.23
C TYR A 49 -7.31 2.52 -17.28
N LEU A 50 -7.05 1.55 -16.40
CA LEU A 50 -5.77 0.83 -16.35
C LEU A 50 -5.94 -0.63 -16.79
N PRO A 51 -4.91 -1.20 -17.45
CA PRO A 51 -4.93 -2.62 -17.79
C PRO A 51 -4.85 -3.50 -16.51
N PRO A 52 -5.32 -4.76 -16.58
CA PRO A 52 -5.40 -5.64 -15.40
C PRO A 52 -4.08 -5.86 -14.67
N ASP A 53 -2.95 -5.92 -15.37
CA ASP A 53 -1.64 -6.11 -14.76
C ASP A 53 -1.26 -4.91 -13.89
N ARG A 54 -1.60 -3.70 -14.31
CA ARG A 54 -1.35 -2.48 -13.53
C ARG A 54 -2.26 -2.38 -12.30
N VAL A 55 -3.51 -2.78 -12.47
CA VAL A 55 -4.44 -2.87 -11.33
C VAL A 55 -3.92 -3.87 -10.29
N ASN A 56 -3.40 -5.01 -10.73
CA ASN A 56 -2.82 -6.00 -9.82
C ASN A 56 -1.59 -5.47 -9.08
N ASP A 57 -0.73 -4.71 -9.74
CA ASP A 57 0.43 -4.08 -9.10
C ASP A 57 -0.01 -3.12 -8.00
N ILE A 58 -1.03 -2.31 -8.27
CA ILE A 58 -1.59 -1.38 -7.29
C ILE A 58 -2.21 -2.12 -6.09
N LYS A 59 -2.95 -3.20 -6.35
CA LYS A 59 -3.50 -4.05 -5.28
C LYS A 59 -2.39 -4.62 -4.40
N ARG A 60 -1.31 -5.05 -4.99
CA ARG A 60 -0.15 -5.58 -4.27
C ARG A 60 0.45 -4.52 -3.36
N ALA A 61 0.57 -3.28 -3.84
CA ALA A 61 1.03 -2.16 -3.02
C ALA A 61 0.09 -1.88 -1.84
N TYR A 62 -1.22 -1.93 -2.08
CA TYR A 62 -2.22 -1.76 -1.02
C TYR A 62 -2.08 -2.82 0.07
N PHE A 63 -1.99 -4.09 -0.30
CA PHE A 63 -1.84 -5.16 0.68
C PHE A 63 -0.50 -5.09 1.42
N TYR A 64 0.55 -4.68 0.75
CA TYR A 64 1.85 -4.45 1.38
C TYR A 64 1.75 -3.38 2.46
N ALA A 65 1.14 -2.24 2.13
CA ALA A 65 0.95 -1.15 3.08
C ALA A 65 0.06 -1.57 4.26
N GLU A 66 -1.01 -2.30 3.99
CA GLU A 66 -1.90 -2.82 5.03
C GLU A 66 -1.15 -3.72 6.01
N GLN A 67 -0.31 -4.61 5.52
CA GLN A 67 0.48 -5.50 6.37
C GLN A 67 1.57 -4.76 7.13
N ALA A 68 2.23 -3.81 6.49
CA ALA A 68 3.27 -3.01 7.15
C ALA A 68 2.71 -2.23 8.34
N HIS A 69 1.48 -1.72 8.21
CA HIS A 69 0.79 -0.97 9.24
C HIS A 69 -0.10 -1.82 10.15
N TYR A 70 -0.06 -3.14 10.01
CA TYR A 70 -0.93 -4.03 10.77
C TYR A 70 -0.81 -3.81 12.28
N GLY A 71 -1.97 -3.68 12.93
CA GLY A 71 -2.03 -3.43 14.36
C GLY A 71 -1.86 -1.97 14.77
N GLN A 72 -1.53 -1.08 13.82
CA GLN A 72 -1.47 0.35 14.07
C GLN A 72 -2.83 0.98 13.76
N ALA A 73 -3.20 1.98 14.55
CA ALA A 73 -4.41 2.76 14.32
C ALA A 73 -4.08 4.25 14.48
N ARG A 74 -4.75 5.08 13.70
CA ARG A 74 -4.67 6.54 13.86
C ARG A 74 -5.36 6.95 15.16
N ARG A 75 -5.11 8.18 15.61
CA ARG A 75 -5.73 8.73 16.83
C ARG A 75 -7.26 8.68 16.79
N THR A 76 -7.84 8.65 15.61
CA THR A 76 -9.29 8.53 15.39
C THR A 76 -9.79 7.09 15.54
N GLY A 77 -8.91 6.11 15.72
CA GLY A 77 -9.25 4.69 15.77
C GLY A 77 -9.32 4.02 14.40
N GLU A 78 -9.16 4.76 13.30
CA GLU A 78 -9.18 4.21 11.95
C GLU A 78 -7.85 3.49 11.64
N PRO A 79 -7.88 2.37 10.87
CA PRO A 79 -6.66 1.73 10.39
C PRO A 79 -5.79 2.69 9.57
N TYR A 80 -4.48 2.58 9.69
CA TYR A 80 -3.54 3.45 8.99
C TYR A 80 -3.72 3.44 7.46
N VAL A 81 -4.02 2.28 6.88
CA VAL A 81 -4.17 2.14 5.42
C VAL A 81 -5.33 2.96 4.85
N THR A 82 -6.28 3.35 5.67
CA THR A 82 -7.46 4.14 5.25
C THR A 82 -7.04 5.50 4.68
N HIS A 83 -6.05 6.16 5.28
CA HIS A 83 -5.58 7.45 4.79
C HIS A 83 -4.84 7.35 3.44
N PRO A 84 -3.84 6.48 3.26
CA PRO A 84 -3.22 6.28 1.95
C PRO A 84 -4.22 5.87 0.87
N LEU A 85 -5.20 5.05 1.21
CA LEU A 85 -6.25 4.65 0.26
C LEU A 85 -7.07 5.85 -0.20
N ALA A 86 -7.42 6.76 0.70
CA ALA A 86 -8.16 7.97 0.35
C ALA A 86 -7.36 8.85 -0.62
N VAL A 87 -6.07 9.04 -0.37
CA VAL A 87 -5.16 9.78 -1.26
C VAL A 87 -5.07 9.09 -2.63
N ALA A 88 -4.84 7.78 -2.63
CA ALA A 88 -4.75 6.99 -3.86
C ALA A 88 -6.05 7.07 -4.68
N THR A 89 -7.20 7.09 -4.01
CA THR A 89 -8.51 7.22 -4.68
C THR A 89 -8.64 8.55 -5.41
N VAL A 90 -8.19 9.64 -4.80
CA VAL A 90 -8.17 10.96 -5.44
C VAL A 90 -7.31 10.92 -6.71
N LEU A 91 -6.12 10.33 -6.63
CA LEU A 91 -5.22 10.19 -7.79
C LEU A 91 -5.83 9.31 -8.88
N ALA A 92 -6.52 8.23 -8.51
CA ALA A 92 -7.21 7.36 -9.45
C ALA A 92 -8.33 8.10 -10.20
N ARG A 93 -9.09 8.96 -9.50
CA ARG A 93 -10.11 9.80 -10.13
C ARG A 93 -9.51 10.79 -11.13
N MET A 94 -8.28 11.21 -10.92
CA MET A 94 -7.51 12.07 -11.83
C MET A 94 -6.85 11.26 -12.96
N HIS A 95 -7.06 9.97 -13.02
CA HIS A 95 -6.44 9.05 -13.98
C HIS A 95 -4.90 9.11 -13.98
N MET A 96 -4.32 9.20 -12.80
CA MET A 96 -2.85 9.20 -12.65
C MET A 96 -2.27 7.83 -12.99
N ASP A 97 -0.99 7.82 -13.32
CA ASP A 97 -0.27 6.59 -13.64
C ASP A 97 -0.19 5.65 -12.42
N HIS A 98 -0.04 4.36 -12.70
CA HIS A 98 -0.05 3.33 -11.66
C HIS A 98 1.08 3.51 -10.63
N GLU A 99 2.24 3.97 -11.05
CA GLU A 99 3.39 4.17 -10.16
C GLU A 99 3.14 5.28 -9.14
N SER A 100 2.52 6.37 -9.56
CA SER A 100 2.11 7.45 -8.65
C SER A 100 1.07 6.98 -7.63
N ILE A 101 0.13 6.15 -8.05
CA ILE A 101 -0.89 5.58 -7.17
C ILE A 101 -0.26 4.61 -6.17
N MET A 102 0.67 3.75 -6.63
CA MET A 102 1.41 2.86 -5.74
C MET A 102 2.22 3.64 -4.71
N ALA A 103 2.89 4.71 -5.13
CA ALA A 103 3.65 5.57 -4.23
C ALA A 103 2.76 6.23 -3.18
N ALA A 104 1.56 6.65 -3.55
CA ALA A 104 0.59 7.20 -2.60
C ALA A 104 0.19 6.18 -1.54
N LEU A 105 -0.03 4.93 -1.93
CA LEU A 105 -0.37 3.85 -1.01
C LEU A 105 0.78 3.52 -0.05
N LEU A 106 2.02 3.70 -0.49
CA LEU A 106 3.22 3.30 0.25
C LEU A 106 3.92 4.44 0.97
N HIS A 107 3.44 5.69 0.81
CA HIS A 107 4.22 6.86 1.24
C HIS A 107 4.52 6.91 2.74
N ASP A 108 3.61 6.42 3.58
CA ASP A 108 3.81 6.42 5.04
C ASP A 108 4.57 5.16 5.54
N VAL A 109 4.75 4.16 4.69
CA VAL A 109 5.30 2.86 5.12
C VAL A 109 6.73 3.00 5.62
N ILE A 110 7.57 3.78 4.94
CA ILE A 110 8.98 3.97 5.32
C ILE A 110 9.08 4.72 6.65
N GLU A 111 8.25 5.74 6.86
CA GLU A 111 8.30 6.56 8.06
C GLU A 111 7.73 5.87 9.29
N ASP A 112 6.63 5.16 9.10
CA ASP A 112 5.82 4.64 10.21
C ASP A 112 6.12 3.18 10.56
N THR A 113 6.92 2.50 9.74
CA THR A 113 7.28 1.08 9.94
C THR A 113 8.78 0.88 9.77
N GLY A 114 9.24 -0.36 9.95
CA GLY A 114 10.65 -0.72 9.73
C GLY A 114 11.01 -0.97 8.27
N VAL A 115 10.11 -0.70 7.32
CA VAL A 115 10.36 -0.92 5.89
C VAL A 115 11.30 0.15 5.37
N THR A 116 12.33 -0.27 4.61
CA THR A 116 13.32 0.63 4.02
C THR A 116 12.99 0.93 2.56
N LYS A 117 13.62 1.99 2.02
CA LYS A 117 13.54 2.29 0.59
C LYS A 117 13.99 1.10 -0.26
N GLU A 118 15.02 0.38 0.20
CA GLU A 118 15.54 -0.81 -0.47
C GLU A 118 14.51 -1.93 -0.54
N ASP A 119 13.73 -2.12 0.52
CA ASP A 119 12.62 -3.08 0.52
C ASP A 119 11.56 -2.72 -0.52
N ILE A 120 11.20 -1.45 -0.62
CA ILE A 120 10.25 -0.96 -1.62
C ILE A 120 10.81 -1.16 -3.04
N ARG A 121 12.09 -0.85 -3.24
CA ARG A 121 12.75 -1.05 -4.55
C ARG A 121 12.71 -2.51 -4.98
N THR A 122 13.01 -3.42 -4.07
CA THR A 122 13.01 -4.86 -4.33
C THR A 122 11.62 -5.36 -4.69
N GLN A 123 10.57 -4.85 -4.04
CA GLN A 123 9.21 -5.32 -4.22
C GLN A 123 8.48 -4.66 -5.41
N PHE A 124 8.73 -3.38 -5.65
CA PHE A 124 7.91 -2.58 -6.56
C PHE A 124 8.71 -1.86 -7.65
N GLY A 125 10.04 -1.94 -7.62
CA GLY A 125 10.91 -1.30 -8.59
C GLY A 125 11.43 0.05 -8.14
N GLU A 126 12.43 0.53 -8.87
CA GLU A 126 13.17 1.74 -8.53
C GLU A 126 12.32 3.01 -8.64
N GLU A 127 11.48 3.09 -9.66
CA GLU A 127 10.63 4.28 -9.87
C GLU A 127 9.66 4.49 -8.73
N VAL A 128 8.99 3.42 -8.29
CA VAL A 128 8.08 3.50 -7.13
C VAL A 128 8.85 3.85 -5.86
N ALA A 129 10.02 3.25 -5.64
CA ALA A 129 10.85 3.54 -4.47
C ALA A 129 11.29 5.00 -4.44
N ASP A 130 11.69 5.56 -5.58
CA ASP A 130 12.10 6.96 -5.68
C ASP A 130 10.92 7.91 -5.45
N LEU A 131 9.74 7.58 -5.98
CA LEU A 131 8.53 8.36 -5.75
C LEU A 131 8.11 8.35 -4.28
N VAL A 132 8.15 7.20 -3.63
CA VAL A 132 7.83 7.07 -2.19
C VAL A 132 8.80 7.92 -1.35
N ASP A 133 10.08 7.81 -1.63
CA ASP A 133 11.12 8.57 -0.92
C ASP A 133 10.93 10.07 -1.12
N GLY A 134 10.63 10.50 -2.34
CA GLY A 134 10.37 11.91 -2.67
C GLY A 134 9.14 12.46 -1.95
N VAL A 135 8.04 11.71 -1.92
CA VAL A 135 6.81 12.10 -1.22
C VAL A 135 7.06 12.17 0.28
N SER A 136 7.74 11.20 0.86
CA SER A 136 8.09 11.20 2.29
C SER A 136 8.91 12.43 2.67
N LYS A 137 9.91 12.78 1.89
CA LYS A 137 10.74 13.97 2.13
C LYS A 137 9.94 15.26 1.99
N LEU A 138 9.04 15.32 1.02
CA LEU A 138 8.17 16.47 0.82
C LEU A 138 7.21 16.65 2.01
N CYS A 139 6.64 15.57 2.51
CA CYS A 139 5.77 15.61 3.69
C CYS A 139 6.53 16.10 4.93
N LEU A 140 7.78 15.67 5.13
CA LEU A 140 8.62 16.13 6.23
C LEU A 140 8.86 17.64 6.17
N LEU A 141 9.09 18.20 4.98
CA LEU A 141 9.28 19.65 4.79
C LEU A 141 8.03 20.45 5.14
N TYR A 142 6.84 19.92 4.87
CA TYR A 142 5.58 20.59 5.16
C TYR A 142 5.09 20.40 6.59
N THR A 143 5.52 19.35 7.27
CA THR A 143 5.06 19.01 8.63
C THR A 143 6.07 19.39 9.72
N SER A 144 7.31 19.69 9.36
CA SER A 144 8.31 20.14 10.33
C SER A 144 8.20 21.65 10.56
N ASP A 145 7.43 22.01 11.53
CA ASP A 145 7.47 23.34 12.12
C ASP A 145 8.48 23.38 13.27
#